data_fdc16772c3deedc8ac1d164e306f0c40
#
_entry.id   fdc16772c3deedc8ac1d164e306f0c40
#
_cell.length_a   1.000
_cell.length_b   1.000
_cell.length_c   1.000
_cell.angle_alpha   90.00
_cell.angle_beta   90.00
_cell.angle_gamma   90.00
#
_symmetry.space_group_name_H-M   'P 1'
#
loop_
_entity.id
_entity.type
_entity.pdbx_description
1 polymer ?
#
loop_
_entity_poly.entity_id
_entity_poly.type
_entity_poly.pdbx_seq_one_letter_code
_entity_poly.pdbx_strand_id
1 'polypeptide(L)'
;VVSAEQVFEHLLWPLRAARNVHGMLVPGGRFLVTTPFLLRVHRSPVDCSRWTETGLRHLLAEAGFGLDDAETGSWGNRACVRANLGPWTRYRRLLHSLDNEPDYPVVVWALATRPQEGPEPAGGRDASF
;
A
#
# COMPACT_ATOMS: atom_id res chain seq x y z
N VAL A 1 4.57 11.68 8.50
CA VAL A 1 3.94 10.41 8.09
C VAL A 1 2.54 10.70 7.60
N VAL A 2 2.15 10.08 6.49
CA VAL A 2 0.77 10.00 6.00
C VAL A 2 0.33 8.54 6.10
N SER A 3 -0.90 8.27 6.53
CA SER A 3 -1.47 6.93 6.50
C SER A 3 -2.79 6.91 5.73
N ALA A 4 -3.01 5.82 4.99
CA ALA A 4 -4.25 5.51 4.31
C ALA A 4 -4.60 4.04 4.56
N GLU A 5 -5.45 3.80 5.53
CA GLU A 5 -5.82 2.47 5.97
C GLU A 5 -7.19 2.11 5.40
N GLN A 6 -7.26 1.07 4.56
CA GLN A 6 -8.49 0.61 3.91
C GLN A 6 -9.21 1.75 3.15
N VAL A 7 -8.45 2.45 2.31
CA VAL A 7 -8.90 3.60 1.51
C VAL A 7 -8.63 3.38 0.02
N PHE A 8 -7.45 2.86 -0.31
CA PHE A 8 -6.97 2.80 -1.70
C PHE A 8 -7.82 1.88 -2.58
N GLU A 9 -8.42 0.84 -2.03
CA GLU A 9 -9.35 -0.04 -2.72
C GLU A 9 -10.60 0.68 -3.23
N HIS A 10 -10.96 1.80 -2.60
CA HIS A 10 -12.12 2.62 -2.96
C HIS A 10 -11.81 3.70 -4.00
N LEU A 11 -10.55 3.91 -4.34
CA LEU A 11 -10.15 5.00 -5.24
C LEU A 11 -10.26 4.57 -6.70
N LEU A 12 -10.88 5.41 -7.51
CA LEU A 12 -10.92 5.25 -8.97
C LEU A 12 -9.56 5.50 -9.62
N TRP A 13 -8.75 6.37 -9.03
CA TRP A 13 -7.41 6.74 -9.51
C TRP A 13 -6.35 6.62 -8.40
N PRO A 14 -6.03 5.39 -7.96
CA PRO A 14 -5.11 5.18 -6.83
C PRO A 14 -3.69 5.69 -7.12
N LEU A 15 -3.20 5.58 -8.36
CA LEU A 15 -1.91 6.13 -8.75
C LEU A 15 -1.85 7.65 -8.58
N ARG A 16 -2.91 8.36 -8.96
CA ARG A 16 -3.00 9.82 -8.78
C ARG A 16 -2.98 10.20 -7.31
N ALA A 17 -3.70 9.45 -6.49
CA ALA A 17 -3.69 9.66 -5.03
C ALA A 17 -2.30 9.41 -4.44
N ALA A 18 -1.62 8.34 -4.83
CA ALA A 18 -0.26 8.04 -4.38
C ALA A 18 0.75 9.13 -4.80
N ARG A 19 0.65 9.65 -6.02
CA ARG A 19 1.46 10.80 -6.48
C ARG A 19 1.21 12.07 -5.65
N ASN A 20 -0.04 12.34 -5.30
CA ASN A 20 -0.38 13.48 -4.44
C ASN A 20 0.23 13.30 -3.05
N VAL A 21 0.14 12.11 -2.46
CA VAL A 21 0.78 11.81 -1.17
C VAL A 21 2.29 11.99 -1.25
N HIS A 22 2.93 11.45 -2.30
CA HIS A 22 4.37 11.65 -2.53
C HIS A 22 4.74 13.15 -2.55
N GLY A 23 3.97 13.97 -3.28
CA GLY A 23 4.20 15.43 -3.37
C GLY A 23 3.98 16.19 -2.05
N MET A 24 3.14 15.67 -1.14
CA MET A 24 2.90 16.28 0.17
C MET A 24 3.98 15.94 1.22
N LEU A 25 4.70 14.85 1.04
CA LEU A 25 5.75 14.43 1.96
C LEU A 25 7.02 15.25 1.76
N VAL A 26 7.72 15.53 2.84
CA VAL A 26 9.12 15.99 2.79
C VAL A 26 10.02 14.81 2.43
N PRO A 27 11.24 15.05 1.87
CA PRO A 27 12.25 14.00 1.70
C PRO A 27 12.45 13.21 3.01
N GLY A 28 12.49 11.89 2.95
CA GLY A 28 12.50 10.99 4.11
C GLY A 28 11.13 10.83 4.80
N GLY A 29 10.12 11.54 4.38
CA GLY A 29 8.74 11.37 4.85
C GLY A 29 8.18 9.99 4.47
N ARG A 30 7.28 9.45 5.28
CA ARG A 30 6.75 8.07 5.13
C ARG A 30 5.27 8.06 4.79
N PHE A 31 4.91 7.11 3.96
CA PHE A 31 3.53 6.78 3.60
C PHE A 31 3.21 5.33 3.97
N LEU A 32 2.26 5.13 4.88
CA LEU A 32 1.70 3.83 5.20
C LEU A 32 0.38 3.66 4.44
N VAL A 33 0.26 2.59 3.70
CA VAL A 33 -0.98 2.21 3.04
C VAL A 33 -1.33 0.76 3.36
N THR A 34 -2.59 0.50 3.69
CA THR A 34 -3.12 -0.86 3.87
C THR A 34 -4.35 -1.02 3.00
N THR A 35 -4.49 -2.19 2.39
CA THR A 35 -5.62 -2.55 1.52
C THR A 35 -6.08 -3.97 1.79
N PRO A 36 -7.36 -4.29 1.58
CA PRO A 36 -7.84 -5.67 1.62
C PRO A 36 -7.33 -6.43 0.38
N PHE A 37 -7.25 -7.77 0.49
CA PHE A 37 -6.93 -8.61 -0.67
C PHE A 37 -7.94 -9.75 -0.83
N LEU A 38 -7.77 -10.90 -0.16
CA LEU A 38 -8.67 -12.04 -0.30
C LEU A 38 -9.95 -11.86 0.55
N LEU A 39 -10.71 -10.85 0.22
CA LEU A 39 -12.01 -10.57 0.82
C LEU A 39 -13.07 -10.44 -0.27
N ARG A 40 -14.33 -10.72 0.10
CA ARG A 40 -15.46 -10.47 -0.79
C ARG A 40 -15.53 -8.99 -1.17
N VAL A 41 -16.11 -8.71 -2.33
CA VAL A 41 -16.37 -7.33 -2.75
C VAL A 41 -17.25 -6.62 -1.72
N HIS A 42 -16.84 -5.42 -1.30
CA HIS A 42 -17.65 -4.57 -0.41
C HIS A 42 -17.85 -3.20 -1.06
N ARG A 43 -19.10 -2.84 -1.29
CA ARG A 43 -19.49 -1.65 -2.06
C ARG A 43 -19.88 -0.48 -1.16
N SER A 44 -19.01 -0.11 -0.25
CA SER A 44 -19.28 1.00 0.67
C SER A 44 -18.02 1.87 0.83
N PRO A 45 -17.87 2.91 0.02
CA PRO A 45 -18.78 3.40 -1.03
C PRO A 45 -18.70 2.64 -2.36
N VAL A 46 -17.53 2.19 -2.77
CA VAL A 46 -17.22 1.50 -4.04
C VAL A 46 -16.00 0.62 -3.80
N ASP A 47 -15.87 -0.46 -4.54
CA ASP A 47 -14.73 -1.39 -4.43
C ASP A 47 -14.08 -1.51 -5.82
N CYS A 48 -12.88 -0.94 -5.98
CA CYS A 48 -12.26 -0.73 -7.27
C CYS A 48 -11.06 -1.63 -7.51
N SER A 49 -10.23 -1.89 -6.48
CA SER A 49 -8.92 -2.49 -6.69
C SER A 49 -8.49 -3.40 -5.55
N ARG A 50 -7.64 -4.35 -5.89
CA ARG A 50 -6.91 -5.22 -4.98
C ARG A 50 -5.46 -5.32 -5.45
N TRP A 51 -4.52 -5.38 -4.52
CA TRP A 51 -3.11 -5.53 -4.81
C TRP A 51 -2.49 -6.66 -4.02
N THR A 52 -1.63 -7.42 -4.68
CA THR A 52 -0.59 -8.21 -4.00
C THR A 52 0.48 -7.27 -3.45
N GLU A 53 1.36 -7.76 -2.59
CA GLU A 53 2.51 -6.99 -2.10
C GLU A 53 3.34 -6.40 -3.25
N THR A 54 3.64 -7.22 -4.27
CA THR A 54 4.34 -6.79 -5.47
C THR A 54 3.58 -5.71 -6.23
N GLY A 55 2.28 -5.90 -6.44
CA GLY A 55 1.44 -4.93 -7.15
C GLY A 55 1.36 -3.59 -6.43
N LEU A 56 1.24 -3.60 -5.10
CA LEU A 56 1.21 -2.38 -4.28
C LEU A 56 2.56 -1.65 -4.31
N ARG A 57 3.67 -2.39 -4.23
CA ARG A 57 5.03 -1.84 -4.35
C ARG A 57 5.23 -1.14 -5.70
N HIS A 58 4.83 -1.76 -6.79
CA HIS A 58 4.94 -1.17 -8.13
C HIS A 58 4.07 0.07 -8.31
N LEU A 59 2.85 0.08 -7.76
CA LEU A 59 1.98 1.27 -7.76
C LEU A 59 2.68 2.45 -7.07
N LEU A 60 3.31 2.21 -5.91
CA LEU A 60 4.02 3.24 -5.16
C LEU A 60 5.31 3.69 -5.88
N ALA A 61 6.03 2.75 -6.50
CA ALA A 61 7.21 3.08 -7.30
C ALA A 61 6.85 3.98 -8.50
N GLU A 62 5.75 3.68 -9.21
CA GLU A 62 5.25 4.54 -10.29
C GLU A 62 4.78 5.91 -9.79
N ALA A 63 4.37 6.00 -8.54
CA ALA A 63 4.01 7.26 -7.90
C ALA A 63 5.23 8.12 -7.49
N GLY A 64 6.45 7.58 -7.51
CA GLY A 64 7.69 8.28 -7.22
C GLY A 64 8.45 7.81 -5.98
N PHE A 65 7.97 6.79 -5.27
CA PHE A 65 8.63 6.30 -4.04
C PHE A 65 9.85 5.40 -4.30
N GLY A 66 10.09 4.92 -5.50
CA GLY A 66 11.14 3.94 -5.76
C GLY A 66 10.80 2.52 -5.26
N LEU A 67 11.31 1.50 -5.95
CA LEU A 67 11.03 0.11 -5.60
C LEU A 67 11.68 -0.31 -4.27
N ASP A 68 12.90 0.16 -4.03
CA ASP A 68 13.69 -0.21 -2.85
C ASP A 68 13.30 0.62 -1.60
N ASP A 69 12.56 1.71 -1.80
CA ASP A 69 12.08 2.59 -0.74
C ASP A 69 10.70 2.19 -0.19
N ALA A 70 10.13 1.10 -0.68
CA ALA A 70 8.83 0.57 -0.25
C ALA A 70 8.99 -0.84 0.36
N GLU A 71 8.84 -0.93 1.66
CA GLU A 71 8.69 -2.17 2.39
C GLU A 71 7.23 -2.63 2.29
N THR A 72 6.99 -3.91 2.01
CA THR A 72 5.64 -4.48 1.89
C THR A 72 5.50 -5.74 2.72
N GLY A 73 4.29 -6.04 3.11
CA GLY A 73 3.94 -7.26 3.80
C GLY A 73 2.44 -7.54 3.72
N SER A 74 2.08 -8.69 4.23
CA SER A 74 0.69 -9.12 4.24
C SER A 74 0.39 -9.99 5.44
N TRP A 75 -0.88 -10.10 5.76
CA TRP A 75 -1.36 -11.02 6.78
C TRP A 75 -2.68 -11.64 6.38
N GLY A 76 -2.81 -12.92 6.68
CA GLY A 76 -4.03 -13.69 6.54
C GLY A 76 -3.78 -15.18 6.62
N ASN A 77 -4.87 -15.95 6.59
CA ASN A 77 -4.85 -17.41 6.50
C ASN A 77 -6.14 -17.93 5.90
N ARG A 78 -6.13 -19.19 5.46
CA ARG A 78 -7.30 -19.84 4.84
C ARG A 78 -8.55 -19.82 5.71
N ALA A 79 -8.39 -19.97 7.03
CA ALA A 79 -9.52 -19.94 7.96
C ALA A 79 -10.15 -18.55 8.01
N CYS A 80 -9.34 -17.49 8.05
CA CYS A 80 -9.78 -16.10 8.01
C CYS A 80 -10.49 -15.78 6.69
N VAL A 81 -9.90 -16.18 5.55
CA VAL A 81 -10.53 -16.00 4.23
C VAL A 81 -11.91 -16.66 4.19
N ARG A 82 -12.02 -17.95 4.57
CA ARG A 82 -13.30 -18.67 4.59
C ARG A 82 -14.32 -18.03 5.50
N ALA A 83 -13.91 -17.59 6.70
CA ALA A 83 -14.81 -16.98 7.68
C ALA A 83 -15.41 -15.65 7.18
N ASN A 84 -14.72 -14.95 6.28
CA ASN A 84 -15.14 -13.64 5.77
C ASN A 84 -15.77 -13.68 4.37
N LEU A 85 -16.05 -14.87 3.81
CA LEU A 85 -16.79 -15.02 2.55
C LEU A 85 -18.29 -14.69 2.71
N GLY A 86 -18.83 -14.82 3.92
CA GLY A 86 -20.19 -14.46 4.30
C GLY A 86 -20.23 -13.14 5.08
N PRO A 87 -21.07 -13.04 6.14
CA PRO A 87 -21.05 -11.91 7.06
C PRO A 87 -19.68 -11.73 7.71
N TRP A 88 -19.32 -10.47 8.03
CA TRP A 88 -18.06 -10.19 8.71
C TRP A 88 -17.96 -10.94 10.04
N THR A 89 -16.86 -11.69 10.22
CA THR A 89 -16.63 -12.50 11.40
C THR A 89 -15.76 -11.72 12.40
N ARG A 90 -16.23 -11.66 13.66
CA ARG A 90 -15.41 -11.11 14.74
C ARG A 90 -14.38 -12.15 15.20
N TYR A 91 -13.17 -11.70 15.47
CA TYR A 91 -12.14 -12.55 16.05
C TYR A 91 -12.58 -13.13 17.40
N ARG A 92 -12.35 -14.45 17.57
CA ARG A 92 -12.58 -15.16 18.82
C ARG A 92 -11.33 -15.96 19.15
N ARG A 93 -10.63 -15.58 20.21
CA ARG A 93 -9.34 -16.13 20.63
C ARG A 93 -9.27 -17.67 20.67
N LEU A 94 -10.34 -18.34 21.08
CA LEU A 94 -10.38 -19.81 21.20
C LEU A 94 -10.74 -20.56 19.91
N LEU A 95 -11.19 -19.83 18.88
CA LEU A 95 -11.72 -20.42 17.65
C LEU A 95 -10.93 -20.03 16.41
N HIS A 96 -10.18 -18.94 16.46
CA HIS A 96 -9.53 -18.38 15.29
C HIS A 96 -8.02 -18.30 15.51
N SER A 97 -7.24 -18.93 14.60
CA SER A 97 -5.79 -18.75 14.56
C SER A 97 -5.42 -17.36 14.00
N LEU A 98 -4.34 -16.81 14.54
CA LEU A 98 -3.66 -15.62 14.01
C LEU A 98 -2.38 -15.97 13.24
N ASP A 99 -2.13 -17.25 12.97
CA ASP A 99 -1.01 -17.69 12.15
C ASP A 99 -1.12 -17.06 10.76
N ASN A 100 0.01 -16.64 10.22
CA ASN A 100 0.06 -16.09 8.88
C ASN A 100 0.35 -17.17 7.85
N GLU A 101 -0.51 -17.30 6.85
CA GLU A 101 -0.30 -18.13 5.67
C GLU A 101 -0.08 -17.19 4.46
N PRO A 102 1.15 -16.98 3.97
CA PRO A 102 1.48 -15.96 2.97
C PRO A 102 0.70 -16.05 1.66
N ASP A 103 0.24 -17.25 1.30
CA ASP A 103 -0.58 -17.47 0.09
C ASP A 103 -2.06 -17.07 0.26
N TYR A 104 -2.48 -16.73 1.49
CA TYR A 104 -3.87 -16.41 1.82
C TYR A 104 -4.03 -15.07 2.56
N PRO A 105 -3.44 -14.00 2.05
CA PRO A 105 -3.52 -12.70 2.71
C PRO A 105 -4.94 -12.13 2.65
N VAL A 106 -5.44 -11.60 3.74
CA VAL A 106 -6.67 -10.80 3.80
C VAL A 106 -6.40 -9.32 3.78
N VAL A 107 -5.20 -8.92 4.20
CA VAL A 107 -4.70 -7.55 4.15
C VAL A 107 -3.28 -7.53 3.60
N VAL A 108 -3.01 -6.52 2.79
CA VAL A 108 -1.68 -6.19 2.27
C VAL A 108 -1.36 -4.76 2.72
N TRP A 109 -0.10 -4.50 3.04
CA TRP A 109 0.36 -3.19 3.44
C TRP A 109 1.68 -2.83 2.75
N ALA A 110 1.93 -1.54 2.67
CA ALA A 110 3.22 -0.99 2.27
C ALA A 110 3.58 0.22 3.14
N LEU A 111 4.85 0.31 3.49
CA LEU A 111 5.46 1.48 4.10
C LEU A 111 6.50 2.02 3.13
N ALA A 112 6.17 3.12 2.46
CA ALA A 112 7.04 3.75 1.49
C ALA A 112 7.70 5.01 2.08
N THR A 113 8.95 5.24 1.75
CA THR A 113 9.70 6.43 2.15
C THR A 113 9.93 7.30 0.91
N ARG A 114 9.62 8.59 1.00
CA ARG A 114 10.01 9.51 -0.08
C ARG A 114 11.54 9.58 -0.15
N PRO A 115 12.16 9.31 -1.31
CA PRO A 115 13.62 9.38 -1.46
C PRO A 115 14.17 10.75 -1.04
N GLN A 116 15.40 10.75 -0.54
CA GLN A 116 16.13 12.01 -0.36
C GLN A 116 16.40 12.60 -1.74
N GLU A 117 16.23 13.90 -1.88
CA GLU A 117 16.70 14.58 -3.08
C GLU A 117 18.23 14.47 -3.09
N GLY A 118 18.77 13.76 -4.11
CA GLY A 118 20.21 13.72 -4.32
C GLY A 118 20.77 15.15 -4.46
N PRO A 119 22.06 15.38 -4.16
CA PRO A 119 22.65 16.69 -4.41
C PRO A 119 22.40 17.06 -5.89
N GLU A 120 21.80 18.24 -6.11
CA GLU A 120 21.64 18.78 -7.45
C GLU A 120 22.99 18.64 -8.18
N PRO A 121 23.02 18.10 -9.41
CA PRO A 121 24.25 18.10 -10.18
C PRO A 121 24.73 19.54 -10.25
N ALA A 122 25.91 19.80 -9.68
CA ALA A 122 26.53 21.12 -9.63
C ALA A 122 26.42 21.74 -11.03
N GLY A 123 25.60 22.76 -11.15
CA GLY A 123 25.29 23.39 -12.41
C GLY A 123 26.56 23.69 -13.19
N GLY A 124 26.75 23.00 -14.30
CA GLY A 124 27.70 23.40 -15.31
C GLY A 124 27.31 24.79 -15.74
N ARG A 125 28.06 25.78 -15.26
CA ARG A 125 28.05 27.09 -15.90
C ARG A 125 28.62 26.87 -17.29
N ASP A 126 27.75 26.72 -18.27
CA ASP A 126 28.13 26.86 -19.65
C ASP A 126 28.67 28.28 -19.81
N ALA A 127 29.98 28.38 -19.82
CA ALA A 127 30.67 29.54 -20.33
C ALA A 127 30.58 29.45 -21.85
N SER A 128 29.49 29.96 -22.40
CA SER A 128 29.36 30.18 -23.83
C SER A 128 29.86 31.59 -24.13
N PHE A 129 30.89 31.62 -24.93
CA PHE A 129 31.33 32.80 -25.62
C PHE A 129 30.32 33.19 -26.71
#